data_868c3fbb07e790c565bfc5579f929895
#
_entry.id   868c3fbb07e790c565bfc5579f929895
#
_cell.length_a   1.000
_cell.length_b   1.000
_cell.length_c   1.000
_cell.angle_alpha   90.00
_cell.angle_beta   90.00
_cell.angle_gamma   90.00
#
_symmetry.space_group_name_H-M   'P 1'
#
loop_
_entity.id
_entity.type
_entity.pdbx_description
1 polymer ?
#
loop_
_entity_poly.entity_id
_entity_poly.type
_entity_poly.pdbx_seq_one_letter_code
_entity_poly.pdbx_strand_id
1 'polypeptide(L)'
;MVKKKSKFRHISIGKKKYYFYKIVWYDILADGSHASATEFDNMKPALMTTMGYIYKKNKKCVWSFASYDDETFSDRNVFPIGCIK
;
A
#
# COMPACT_ATOMS: atom_id res chain seq x y z
N MET A 1 -5.32 1.65 -6.76
CA MET A 1 -4.42 1.74 -7.92
C MET A 1 -3.02 2.10 -7.47
N VAL A 2 -2.02 1.50 -8.08
CA VAL A 2 -0.62 1.85 -7.85
C VAL A 2 -0.21 2.86 -8.90
N LYS A 3 0.28 4.01 -8.45
CA LYS A 3 0.64 5.10 -9.34
C LYS A 3 2.09 5.49 -9.12
N LYS A 4 2.85 5.62 -10.19
CA LYS A 4 4.23 6.05 -10.14
C LYS A 4 4.28 7.53 -9.74
N LYS A 5 4.94 7.84 -8.63
CA LYS A 5 5.01 9.22 -8.11
C LYS A 5 5.82 10.12 -9.05
N SER A 6 6.93 9.59 -9.55
CA SER A 6 7.75 10.24 -10.56
C SER A 6 8.24 9.15 -11.50
N LYS A 7 8.18 9.42 -12.79
CA LYS A 7 8.56 8.44 -13.80
C LYS A 7 9.97 7.89 -13.60
N PHE A 8 10.89 8.71 -13.09
CA PHE A 8 12.28 8.33 -12.96
C PHE A 8 12.75 8.21 -11.52
N ARG A 9 11.89 8.52 -10.55
CA ARG A 9 12.30 8.46 -9.14
C ARG A 9 12.47 7.01 -8.69
N HIS A 10 13.67 6.69 -8.31
CA HIS A 10 14.01 5.36 -7.83
C HIS A 10 15.20 5.42 -6.89
N ILE A 11 15.44 4.32 -6.21
CA ILE A 11 16.66 4.07 -5.47
C ILE A 11 17.29 2.78 -5.99
N SER A 12 18.57 2.59 -5.72
CA SER A 12 19.27 1.36 -6.06
C SER A 12 19.81 0.74 -4.78
N ILE A 13 19.56 -0.56 -4.62
CA ILE A 13 20.12 -1.36 -3.54
C ILE A 13 20.85 -2.51 -4.23
N GLY A 14 22.16 -2.54 -4.08
CA GLY A 14 22.98 -3.43 -4.89
C GLY A 14 22.83 -3.07 -6.37
N LYS A 15 22.47 -4.04 -7.19
CA LYS A 15 22.29 -3.85 -8.63
C LYS A 15 20.84 -3.67 -9.04
N LYS A 16 19.93 -3.63 -8.08
CA LYS A 16 18.51 -3.60 -8.36
C LYS A 16 17.93 -2.22 -8.09
N LYS A 17 17.05 -1.76 -9.00
CA LYS A 17 16.37 -0.48 -8.88
C LYS A 17 14.95 -0.71 -8.37
N TYR A 18 14.52 0.19 -7.47
CA TYR A 18 13.17 0.17 -6.92
C TYR A 18 12.55 1.55 -7.15
N TYR A 19 11.38 1.57 -7.78
CA TYR A 19 10.74 2.82 -8.17
C TYR A 19 9.73 3.27 -7.14
N PHE A 20 9.61 4.59 -7.01
CA PHE A 20 8.73 5.23 -6.03
C PHE A 20 7.33 5.35 -6.58
N TYR A 21 6.34 4.90 -5.77
CA TYR A 21 4.94 4.90 -6.17
C TYR A 21 4.07 5.48 -5.06
N LYS A 22 2.93 5.99 -5.49
CA LYS A 22 1.81 6.34 -4.63
C LYS A 22 0.78 5.22 -4.77
N ILE A 23 0.43 4.59 -3.65
CA ILE A 23 -0.53 3.49 -3.62
C ILE A 23 -1.77 3.98 -2.89
N VAL A 24 -2.90 4.00 -3.57
CA VAL A 24 -4.20 4.34 -2.98
C VAL A 24 -4.95 3.03 -2.75
N TRP A 25 -5.40 2.81 -1.52
CA TRP A 25 -5.96 1.53 -1.12
C TRP A 25 -7.06 1.70 -0.09
N TYR A 26 -7.90 0.68 0.05
CA TYR A 26 -8.99 0.65 1.02
C TYR A 26 -8.58 -0.17 2.22
N ASP A 27 -8.68 0.45 3.40
CA ASP A 27 -8.46 -0.23 4.66
C ASP A 27 -9.81 -0.72 5.19
N ILE A 28 -9.81 -1.87 5.82
CA ILE A 28 -11.04 -2.40 6.42
C ILE A 28 -11.44 -1.53 7.59
N LEU A 29 -12.76 -1.43 7.79
CA LEU A 29 -13.31 -0.77 8.97
C LEU A 29 -14.01 -1.84 9.81
N ALA A 30 -13.60 -1.94 11.07
CA ALA A 30 -14.16 -2.90 12.01
C ALA A 30 -14.61 -2.20 13.28
N ASP A 31 -15.79 -2.58 13.77
CA ASP A 31 -16.33 -2.05 15.00
C ASP A 31 -17.13 -3.16 15.69
N GLY A 32 -16.70 -3.54 16.88
CA GLY A 32 -17.32 -4.64 17.64
C GLY A 32 -18.52 -4.21 18.47
N SER A 33 -18.88 -2.92 18.49
CA SER A 33 -20.01 -2.44 19.25
C SER A 33 -21.33 -2.68 18.50
N HIS A 34 -22.45 -2.42 19.18
CA HIS A 34 -23.77 -2.56 18.60
C HIS A 34 -24.13 -1.31 17.81
N ALA A 35 -24.81 -1.51 16.70
CA ALA A 35 -25.26 -0.42 15.84
C ALA A 35 -26.61 -0.76 15.21
N SER A 36 -27.37 0.28 14.89
CA SER A 36 -28.60 0.12 14.11
C SER A 36 -28.25 -0.20 12.65
N ALA A 37 -29.26 -0.65 11.90
CA ALA A 37 -29.07 -0.89 10.47
C ALA A 37 -28.64 0.38 9.74
N THR A 38 -29.21 1.54 10.09
CA THR A 38 -28.82 2.80 9.48
C THR A 38 -27.38 3.16 9.75
N GLU A 39 -26.91 2.99 10.99
CA GLU A 39 -25.52 3.24 11.34
C GLU A 39 -24.59 2.27 10.60
N PHE A 40 -24.98 1.00 10.51
CA PHE A 40 -24.18 -0.01 9.85
C PHE A 40 -24.08 0.27 8.34
N ASP A 41 -25.19 0.68 7.71
CA ASP A 41 -25.23 1.01 6.29
C ASP A 41 -24.27 2.17 5.94
N ASN A 42 -23.96 3.03 6.90
CA ASN A 42 -23.08 4.18 6.69
C ASN A 42 -21.61 3.88 6.90
N MET A 43 -21.29 2.66 7.36
CA MET A 43 -19.88 2.26 7.50
C MET A 43 -19.26 2.02 6.12
N LYS A 44 -18.10 2.57 5.91
CA LYS A 44 -17.35 2.43 4.65
C LYS A 44 -15.88 2.24 4.91
N PRO A 45 -15.18 1.47 4.07
CA PRO A 45 -13.72 1.35 4.20
C PRO A 45 -13.04 2.70 4.06
N ALA A 46 -11.99 2.91 4.83
CA ALA A 46 -11.20 4.12 4.73
C ALA A 46 -10.34 4.08 3.48
N LEU A 47 -10.30 5.17 2.74
CA LEU A 47 -9.41 5.31 1.60
C LEU A 47 -8.08 5.88 2.10
N MET A 48 -7.02 5.12 1.91
CA MET A 48 -5.68 5.45 2.42
C MET A 48 -4.72 5.66 1.28
N THR A 49 -3.67 6.42 1.56
CA THR A 49 -2.58 6.64 0.61
C THR A 49 -1.27 6.27 1.28
N THR A 50 -0.51 5.41 0.63
CA THR A 50 0.84 5.04 1.05
C THR A 50 1.81 5.43 -0.05
N MET A 51 2.94 6.00 0.34
CA MET A 51 4.01 6.34 -0.58
C MET A 51 5.24 5.52 -0.22
N GLY A 52 5.82 4.88 -1.21
CA GLY A 52 6.98 4.03 -0.97
C GLY A 52 7.52 3.46 -2.26
N TYR A 53 8.56 2.65 -2.10
CA TYR A 53 9.21 1.99 -3.22
C TYR A 53 8.58 0.61 -3.41
N ILE A 54 8.37 0.22 -4.65
CA ILE A 54 7.79 -1.09 -4.95
C ILE A 54 8.92 -2.12 -4.97
N TYR A 55 8.83 -3.09 -4.08
CA TYR A 55 9.76 -4.20 -4.02
C TYR A 55 9.47 -5.23 -5.10
N LYS A 56 8.22 -5.65 -5.19
CA LYS A 56 7.73 -6.55 -6.24
C LYS A 56 6.22 -6.54 -6.26
N LYS A 57 5.64 -7.09 -7.32
CA LYS A 57 4.21 -7.34 -7.39
C LYS A 57 3.94 -8.61 -8.19
N ASN A 58 2.81 -9.22 -7.89
CA ASN A 58 2.30 -10.34 -8.67
C ASN A 58 0.79 -10.16 -8.85
N LYS A 59 0.09 -11.21 -9.29
CA LYS A 59 -1.35 -11.13 -9.53
C LYS A 59 -2.17 -10.92 -8.25
N LYS A 60 -1.61 -11.23 -7.09
CA LYS A 60 -2.32 -11.19 -5.82
C LYS A 60 -1.95 -10.02 -4.93
N CYS A 61 -0.70 -9.58 -4.96
CA CYS A 61 -0.18 -8.63 -3.99
C CYS A 61 0.81 -7.65 -4.60
N VAL A 62 0.97 -6.52 -3.88
CA VAL A 62 2.04 -5.54 -4.12
C VAL A 62 2.81 -5.39 -2.83
N TRP A 63 4.14 -5.52 -2.88
CA TRP A 63 5.05 -5.32 -1.76
C TRP A 63 5.71 -3.97 -1.87
N SER A 64 5.69 -3.19 -0.79
CA SER A 64 6.35 -1.89 -0.75
C SER A 64 7.19 -1.72 0.51
N PHE A 65 8.12 -0.78 0.46
CA PHE A 65 8.91 -0.39 1.62
C PHE A 65 9.20 1.11 1.56
N ALA A 66 9.48 1.73 2.68
CA ALA A 66 9.77 3.15 2.73
C ALA A 66 11.15 3.46 3.31
N SER A 67 11.70 2.58 4.11
CA SER A 67 13.02 2.75 4.70
C SER A 67 13.90 1.54 4.36
N TYR A 68 15.19 1.78 4.25
CA TYR A 68 16.10 0.74 3.79
C TYR A 68 17.54 1.07 4.16
N ASP A 69 18.37 0.05 4.16
CA ASP A 69 19.83 0.19 4.19
C ASP A 69 20.41 -0.64 3.04
N ASP A 70 21.70 -0.98 3.09
CA ASP A 70 22.35 -1.69 1.99
C ASP A 70 21.84 -3.11 1.76
N GLU A 71 21.21 -3.70 2.77
CA GLU A 71 20.86 -5.12 2.75
C GLU A 71 19.45 -5.41 3.19
N THR A 72 18.78 -4.48 3.89
CA THR A 72 17.48 -4.75 4.51
C THR A 72 16.46 -3.68 4.17
N PHE A 73 15.20 -4.05 4.35
CA PHE A 73 14.05 -3.20 4.07
C PHE A 73 13.20 -3.08 5.33
N SER A 74 12.67 -1.89 5.58
CA SER A 74 11.74 -1.65 6.69
C SER A 74 10.58 -0.78 6.24
N ASP A 75 9.65 -0.53 7.17
CA ASP A 75 8.38 0.14 6.84
C ASP A 75 7.73 -0.56 5.64
N ARG A 76 7.59 -1.86 5.78
CA ARG A 76 7.14 -2.75 4.72
C ARG A 76 5.65 -2.94 4.77
N ASN A 77 5.04 -2.96 3.59
CA ASN A 77 3.62 -3.28 3.44
C ASN A 77 3.44 -4.30 2.35
N VAL A 78 2.47 -5.18 2.52
CA VAL A 78 2.02 -6.08 1.47
C VAL A 78 0.54 -5.82 1.29
N PHE A 79 0.16 -5.33 0.12
CA PHE A 79 -1.22 -5.00 -0.20
C PHE A 79 -1.84 -6.09 -1.06
N PRO A 80 -2.96 -6.67 -0.65
CA PRO A 80 -3.74 -7.48 -1.59
C PRO A 80 -4.21 -6.61 -2.75
N ILE A 81 -4.14 -7.12 -3.96
CA ILE A 81 -4.59 -6.37 -5.15
C ILE A 81 -6.05 -5.92 -4.99
N GLY A 82 -6.89 -6.76 -4.38
CA GLY A 82 -8.29 -6.42 -4.18
C GLY A 82 -8.54 -5.21 -3.30
N CYS A 83 -7.55 -4.78 -2.50
CA CYS A 83 -7.66 -3.60 -1.65
C CYS A 83 -7.10 -2.33 -2.31
N ILE A 84 -6.46 -2.44 -3.45
CA ILE A 84 -5.88 -1.29 -4.16
C ILE A 84 -6.93 -0.70 -5.08
N LYS A 85 -7.08 0.63 -4.98
CA LYS A 85 -8.00 1.35 -5.84
C LYS A 85 -7.54 1.40 -7.29
#